data_64bff452b0b2bbb7fcf3bb937eef94ae
#
_entry.id   64bff452b0b2bbb7fcf3bb937eef94ae
#
_cell.length_a   1.000
_cell.length_b   1.000
_cell.length_c   1.000
_cell.angle_alpha   90.00
_cell.angle_beta   90.00
_cell.angle_gamma   90.00
#
_symmetry.space_group_name_H-M   'P 1'
#
loop_
_entity.id
_entity.type
_entity.pdbx_description
1 polymer ?
#
loop_
_entity_poly.entity_id
_entity_poly.type
_entity_poly.pdbx_seq_one_letter_code
_entity_poly.pdbx_strand_id
1 'polypeptide(L)' 'MADRQFRKGEKVEWKSHGQDVTGTVEGKITDDQKAAGRKVRASKDEPQYRVTSDKTGADAVHKPDALKRHTS' A
#
# COMPACT_ATOMS: atom_id res chain seq x y z
N MET A 1 -16.44 -9.59 -8.43
CA MET A 1 -16.18 -8.32 -7.83
C MET A 1 -14.75 -8.18 -7.47
N ALA A 2 -14.16 -7.16 -7.96
CA ALA A 2 -12.76 -6.94 -7.72
C ALA A 2 -12.58 -6.39 -6.33
N ASP A 3 -12.29 -7.26 -5.44
CA ASP A 3 -12.00 -6.88 -4.10
C ASP A 3 -10.55 -6.49 -4.04
N ARG A 4 -10.29 -5.21 -3.96
CA ARG A 4 -8.92 -4.71 -3.90
C ARG A 4 -8.44 -4.69 -2.45
N GLN A 5 -8.60 -5.81 -1.79
CA GLN A 5 -8.11 -5.98 -0.44
C GLN A 5 -6.81 -6.74 -0.46
N PHE A 6 -5.86 -6.25 0.30
CA PHE A 6 -4.55 -6.86 0.42
C PHE A 6 -4.32 -7.26 1.86
N ARG A 7 -3.52 -8.28 2.06
CA ARG A 7 -3.19 -8.78 3.39
C ARG A 7 -1.75 -8.42 3.74
N LYS A 8 -1.50 -8.33 5.03
CA LYS A 8 -0.15 -8.15 5.52
C LYS A 8 0.75 -9.26 4.98
N GLY A 9 1.88 -8.89 4.44
CA GLY A 9 2.83 -9.83 3.83
C GLY A 9 2.59 -10.10 2.35
N GLU A 10 1.50 -9.58 1.79
CA GLU A 10 1.21 -9.80 0.38
C GLU A 10 2.11 -8.93 -0.49
N LYS A 11 2.57 -9.47 -1.61
CA LYS A 11 3.38 -8.72 -2.57
C LYS A 11 2.49 -7.89 -3.47
N VAL A 12 2.85 -6.63 -3.61
CA VAL A 12 2.11 -5.68 -4.44
C VAL A 12 3.10 -4.86 -5.25
N GLU A 13 2.58 -4.16 -6.25
CA GLU A 13 3.37 -3.20 -7.01
C GLU A 13 2.58 -1.92 -7.21
N TRP A 14 3.31 -0.84 -7.38
CA TRP A 14 2.71 0.47 -7.64
C TRP A 14 3.67 1.29 -8.49
N LYS A 15 3.15 2.38 -9.06
CA LYS A 15 3.99 3.30 -9.83
C LYS A 15 4.48 4.43 -8.96
N SER A 16 5.78 4.69 -9.06
CA SER A 16 6.41 5.80 -8.36
C SER A 16 7.36 6.48 -9.34
N HIS A 17 7.13 7.76 -9.60
CA HIS A 17 7.97 8.53 -10.51
C HIS A 17 8.14 7.87 -11.88
N GLY A 18 7.05 7.29 -12.40
CA GLY A 18 7.08 6.66 -13.71
C GLY A 18 7.69 5.26 -13.75
N GLN A 19 8.05 4.72 -12.60
CA GLN A 19 8.64 3.39 -12.52
C GLN A 19 7.76 2.46 -11.67
N ASP A 20 7.77 1.18 -12.02
CA ASP A 20 7.07 0.18 -11.23
C ASP A 20 7.93 -0.20 -10.04
N VAL A 21 7.32 -0.13 -8.86
CA VAL A 21 7.99 -0.51 -7.62
C VAL A 21 7.25 -1.70 -7.03
N THR A 22 8.00 -2.71 -6.63
CA THR A 22 7.46 -3.89 -5.96
C THR A 22 7.73 -3.78 -4.47
N GLY A 23 6.75 -4.16 -3.67
CA GLY A 23 6.90 -4.12 -2.23
C GLY A 23 5.97 -5.08 -1.53
N THR A 24 5.94 -4.98 -0.22
CA THR A 24 5.16 -5.87 0.64
C THR A 24 4.19 -5.05 1.47
N VAL A 25 2.97 -5.52 1.58
CA VAL A 25 1.96 -4.88 2.44
C VAL A 25 2.31 -5.12 3.90
N GLU A 26 2.43 -4.02 4.65
CA GLU A 26 2.73 -4.08 6.08
C GLU A 26 1.47 -4.03 6.93
N GLY A 27 0.42 -3.41 6.42
CA GLY A 27 -0.83 -3.34 7.16
C GLY A 27 -1.88 -2.55 6.43
N LYS A 28 -3.11 -2.65 6.94
CA LYS A 28 -4.26 -1.93 6.42
C LYS A 28 -4.59 -0.78 7.37
N ILE A 29 -4.78 0.40 6.81
CA ILE A 29 -5.12 1.60 7.59
C ILE A 29 -6.58 1.91 7.34
N THR A 30 -7.39 1.88 8.38
CA THR A 30 -8.83 2.11 8.30
C THR A 30 -9.29 3.32 9.11
N ASP A 31 -8.36 4.08 9.66
CA ASP A 31 -8.66 5.31 10.37
C ASP A 31 -7.54 6.31 10.14
N ASP A 32 -7.78 7.55 10.52
CA ASP A 32 -6.77 8.59 10.34
C ASP A 32 -5.61 8.35 11.31
N GLN A 33 -4.39 8.33 10.79
CA GLN A 33 -3.21 8.13 11.61
C GLN A 33 -1.96 8.57 10.87
N LYS A 34 -0.86 8.66 11.60
CA LYS A 34 0.43 8.89 10.99
C LYS A 34 1.05 7.58 10.55
N ALA A 35 1.51 7.54 9.31
CA ALA A 35 2.22 6.39 8.78
C ALA A 35 3.21 6.85 7.72
N ALA A 36 4.34 6.18 7.63
CA ALA A 36 5.39 6.50 6.66
C ALA A 36 5.80 7.98 6.71
N GLY A 37 5.82 8.56 7.90
CA GLY A 37 6.25 9.94 8.11
C GLY A 37 5.25 11.00 7.68
N ARG A 38 4.00 10.63 7.41
CA ARG A 38 2.99 11.57 6.97
C ARG A 38 1.64 11.24 7.61
N LYS A 39 0.76 12.23 7.60
CA LYS A 39 -0.59 12.05 8.08
C LYS A 39 -1.43 11.38 6.99
N VAL A 40 -2.05 10.27 7.33
CA VAL A 40 -2.87 9.49 6.40
C VAL A 40 -4.32 9.60 6.81
N ARG A 41 -5.18 9.91 5.85
CA ARG A 41 -6.62 9.90 6.05
C ARG A 41 -7.20 8.65 5.44
N ALA A 42 -7.82 7.84 6.28
CA ALA A 42 -8.43 6.60 5.84
C ALA A 42 -9.65 6.30 6.69
N SER A 43 -10.53 5.44 6.18
CA SER A 43 -11.71 4.98 6.89
C SER A 43 -11.98 3.53 6.50
N LYS A 44 -12.97 2.92 7.15
CA LYS A 44 -13.34 1.55 6.78
C LYS A 44 -13.85 1.45 5.35
N ASP A 45 -14.50 2.52 4.88
CA ASP A 45 -15.01 2.58 3.51
C ASP A 45 -13.93 2.94 2.50
N GLU A 46 -12.91 3.65 2.93
CA GLU A 46 -11.80 4.06 2.08
C GLU A 46 -10.48 3.75 2.77
N PRO A 47 -10.12 2.47 2.86
CA PRO A 47 -8.89 2.07 3.52
C PRO A 47 -7.68 2.40 2.66
N GLN A 48 -6.55 2.57 3.31
CA GLN A 48 -5.27 2.68 2.64
C GLN A 48 -4.36 1.59 3.17
N TYR A 49 -3.26 1.36 2.46
CA TYR A 49 -2.33 0.31 2.81
C TYR A 49 -0.94 0.88 3.00
N ARG A 50 -0.34 0.47 4.10
CA ARG A 50 1.06 0.75 4.34
C ARG A 50 1.88 -0.33 3.67
N VAL A 51 2.83 0.07 2.84
CA VAL A 51 3.66 -0.85 2.07
C VAL A 51 5.13 -0.48 2.25
N THR A 52 5.98 -1.45 2.06
CA THR A 52 7.42 -1.26 2.14
C THR A 52 8.04 -1.67 0.82
N SER A 53 8.84 -0.81 0.22
CA SER A 53 9.53 -1.12 -1.02
C SER A 53 10.54 -2.24 -0.79
N ASP A 54 10.48 -3.27 -1.61
CA ASP A 54 11.44 -4.39 -1.51
C ASP A 54 12.84 -3.96 -1.88
N LYS A 55 12.95 -2.95 -2.74
CA LYS A 55 14.24 -2.50 -3.25
C LYS A 55 14.97 -1.60 -2.27
N THR A 56 14.25 -0.69 -1.64
CA THR A 56 14.86 0.34 -0.78
C THR A 56 14.52 0.18 0.68
N GLY A 57 13.49 -0.58 1.01
CA GLY A 57 12.99 -0.68 2.37
C GLY A 57 12.21 0.52 2.85
N ALA A 58 11.94 1.47 1.97
CA ALA A 58 11.21 2.67 2.34
C ALA A 58 9.72 2.38 2.47
N ASP A 59 9.11 2.97 3.49
CA ASP A 59 7.67 2.86 3.71
C ASP A 59 6.92 3.86 2.85
N ALA A 60 5.72 3.45 2.41
CA ALA A 60 4.81 4.33 1.70
C ALA A 60 3.39 3.96 2.06
N VAL A 61 2.44 4.85 1.75
CA VAL A 61 1.02 4.58 1.97
C VAL A 61 0.31 4.85 0.65
N HIS A 62 -0.47 3.88 0.21
CA HIS A 62 -1.19 3.97 -1.06
C HIS A 62 -2.63 3.50 -0.89
N LYS A 63 -3.52 4.08 -1.69
CA LYS A 63 -4.89 3.61 -1.78
C LYS A 63 -4.92 2.28 -2.55
N PRO A 64 -5.95 1.44 -2.33
CA PRO A 64 -6.03 0.16 -3.05
C PRO A 64 -5.96 0.32 -4.56
N ASP A 65 -6.52 1.41 -5.09
CA ASP A 65 -6.53 1.66 -6.53
C ASP A 65 -5.14 1.87 -7.11
N ALA A 66 -4.20 2.29 -6.29
CA ALA A 66 -2.83 2.52 -6.72
C ALA A 66 -1.97 1.26 -6.64
N LEU A 67 -2.50 0.20 -6.05
CA LEU A 67 -1.76 -1.04 -5.85
C LEU A 67 -2.27 -2.13 -6.77
N LYS A 68 -1.36 -2.98 -7.21
CA LYS A 68 -1.68 -4.20 -7.96
C LYS A 68 -1.04 -5.37 -7.26
N ARG A 69 -1.69 -6.52 -7.31
CA ARG A 69 -1.07 -7.74 -6.83
C ARG A 69 0.11 -8.08 -7.72
N HIS A 70 1.23 -8.33 -7.08
CA HIS A 70 2.41 -8.77 -7.81
C HIS A 70 2.38 -10.29 -7.89
N THR A 71 2.16 -10.81 -9.08
CA THR A 71 2.23 -12.25 -9.32
C THR A 71 3.52 -12.54 -10.06
N SER A 72 4.32 -13.40 -9.47
CA SER A 72 5.57 -13.82 -10.12
C SER A 72 5.35 -15.01 -11.01
#